data_4eddd84b19e844f8d8e6d1afc939e2d4
#
_entry.id   4eddd84b19e844f8d8e6d1afc939e2d4
#
_cell.length_a   1.000
_cell.length_b   1.000
_cell.length_c   1.000
_cell.angle_alpha   90.00
_cell.angle_beta   90.00
_cell.angle_gamma   90.00
#
_symmetry.space_group_name_H-M   'P 1'
#
loop_
_entity.id
_entity.type
_entity.pdbx_description
1 polymer ?
#
loop_
_entity_poly.entity_id
_entity_poly.type
_entity_poly.pdbx_seq_one_letter_code
_entity_poly.pdbx_strand_id
1 'polypeptide(L)'
;MKICLIPARGGSRRIKNKNIKNFFGKEIIYYSINKAFRSKLFDKVIVSTDSKKIANIAKSYGAEIFIRAKNLCDNFATDLDVIKNFVNHYKKKIHMDYLCYLYPLNPLLTISTLRKCKMLLDKGKCHKIIVVSKYNSSIERAFVFKNKYIEFWKKQFEQKRSQDLKDFYRDTGTCYWYNLNKIPKFNKKMNFKTKAVVLNTFEYFDVNTLKDWNVLKKIYKYKLYLKK
;
A
#
# COMPACT_ATOMS: atom_id res chain seq x y z
N MET A 1 -15.30 1.33 -15.01
CA MET A 1 -14.13 2.24 -14.88
C MET A 1 -13.08 1.64 -13.96
N LYS A 2 -11.81 1.97 -14.19
CA LYS A 2 -10.63 1.58 -13.36
C LYS A 2 -10.15 2.80 -12.58
N ILE A 3 -10.24 2.76 -11.26
CA ILE A 3 -9.93 3.91 -10.41
C ILE A 3 -8.71 3.60 -9.54
N CYS A 4 -7.77 4.56 -9.49
CA CYS A 4 -6.72 4.59 -8.48
C CYS A 4 -7.14 5.52 -7.34
N LEU A 5 -7.31 4.97 -6.13
CA LEU A 5 -7.60 5.72 -4.92
C LEU A 5 -6.35 5.80 -4.06
N ILE A 6 -5.86 7.03 -3.79
CA ILE A 6 -4.68 7.29 -2.97
C ILE A 6 -5.12 7.88 -1.62
N PRO A 7 -5.04 7.12 -0.51
CA PRO A 7 -5.43 7.60 0.81
C PRO A 7 -4.33 8.49 1.42
N ALA A 8 -4.63 9.75 1.68
CA ALA A 8 -3.65 10.70 2.22
C ALA A 8 -4.26 11.59 3.31
N ARG A 9 -4.42 11.06 4.54
CA ARG A 9 -4.92 11.86 5.66
C ARG A 9 -3.91 12.90 6.14
N GLY A 10 -4.39 14.03 6.68
CA GLY A 10 -3.57 15.09 7.23
C GLY A 10 -2.89 14.76 8.56
N GLY A 11 -3.54 13.92 9.39
CA GLY A 11 -3.16 13.62 10.78
C GLY A 11 -2.00 12.63 10.97
N SER A 12 -0.88 12.80 10.26
CA SER A 12 0.31 11.96 10.44
C SER A 12 1.05 12.29 11.74
N ARG A 13 1.02 11.39 12.75
CA ARG A 13 1.58 11.63 14.10
C ARG A 13 3.10 11.42 14.19
N ARG A 14 3.63 10.30 13.66
CA ARG A 14 5.05 9.92 13.79
C ARG A 14 5.99 10.77 12.92
N ILE A 15 5.54 11.19 11.76
CA ILE A 15 6.24 12.11 10.86
C ILE A 15 5.24 13.19 10.46
N LYS A 16 5.46 14.41 10.94
CA LYS A 16 4.59 15.56 10.62
C LYS A 16 4.46 15.75 9.11
N ASN A 17 3.23 15.88 8.62
CA ASN A 17 2.92 16.08 7.20
C ASN A 17 3.52 14.97 6.29
N LYS A 18 3.61 13.73 6.75
CA LYS A 18 4.28 12.61 6.08
C LYS A 18 3.96 12.54 4.58
N ASN A 19 2.67 12.63 4.21
CA ASN A 19 2.19 12.45 2.84
C ASN A 19 2.60 13.58 1.86
N ILE A 20 2.99 14.74 2.39
CA ILE A 20 3.42 15.92 1.62
C ILE A 20 4.81 16.40 2.04
N LYS A 21 5.57 15.56 2.74
CA LYS A 21 6.95 15.86 3.08
C LYS A 21 7.82 15.83 1.81
N ASN A 22 8.74 16.81 1.69
CA ASN A 22 9.65 16.87 0.55
C ASN A 22 10.53 15.62 0.42
N PHE A 23 10.57 15.06 -0.78
CA PHE A 23 11.35 13.89 -1.14
C PHE A 23 11.97 14.13 -2.54
N PHE A 24 13.25 14.49 -2.59
CA PHE A 24 13.98 14.84 -3.82
C PHE A 24 13.26 15.90 -4.68
N GLY A 25 12.92 17.04 -4.07
CA GLY A 25 12.36 18.21 -4.75
C GLY A 25 10.84 18.15 -5.00
N LYS A 26 10.17 17.05 -4.70
CA LYS A 26 8.72 16.89 -4.80
C LYS A 26 8.13 16.39 -3.50
N GLU A 27 6.84 16.62 -3.24
CA GLU A 27 6.15 15.97 -2.15
C GLU A 27 6.04 14.46 -2.40
N ILE A 28 6.17 13.65 -1.34
CA ILE A 28 6.23 12.18 -1.48
C ILE A 28 4.99 11.58 -2.19
N ILE A 29 3.82 12.18 -2.03
CA ILE A 29 2.59 11.77 -2.71
C ILE A 29 2.68 11.87 -4.24
N TYR A 30 3.48 12.81 -4.75
CA TYR A 30 3.74 12.95 -6.19
C TYR A 30 4.15 11.63 -6.83
N TYR A 31 5.01 10.86 -6.16
CA TYR A 31 5.55 9.61 -6.72
C TYR A 31 4.47 8.56 -6.95
N SER A 32 3.46 8.51 -6.11
CA SER A 32 2.31 7.60 -6.29
C SER A 32 1.35 8.12 -7.35
N ILE A 33 1.03 9.40 -7.35
CA ILE A 33 0.17 10.05 -8.37
C ILE A 33 0.79 9.90 -9.76
N ASN A 34 2.07 10.28 -9.92
CA ASN A 34 2.78 10.19 -11.19
C ASN A 34 2.89 8.75 -11.72
N LYS A 35 3.11 7.75 -10.84
CA LYS A 35 3.10 6.34 -11.24
C LYS A 35 1.72 5.88 -11.70
N ALA A 36 0.67 6.29 -11.00
CA ALA A 36 -0.70 5.98 -11.40
C ALA A 36 -0.97 6.49 -12.82
N PHE A 37 -0.68 7.75 -13.13
CA PHE A 37 -0.85 8.31 -14.48
C PHE A 37 0.04 7.62 -15.52
N ARG A 38 1.34 7.50 -15.25
CA ARG A 38 2.30 6.87 -16.18
C ARG A 38 2.06 5.39 -16.42
N SER A 39 1.36 4.72 -15.53
CA SER A 39 0.98 3.31 -15.74
C SER A 39 -0.01 3.13 -16.88
N LYS A 40 -0.82 4.15 -17.18
CA LYS A 40 -1.94 4.13 -18.14
C LYS A 40 -2.98 3.03 -17.81
N LEU A 41 -3.09 2.64 -16.52
CA LEU A 41 -4.01 1.59 -16.07
C LEU A 41 -5.34 2.14 -15.58
N PHE A 42 -5.45 3.44 -15.33
CA PHE A 42 -6.57 4.05 -14.62
C PHE A 42 -7.27 5.10 -15.48
N ASP A 43 -8.59 5.08 -15.43
CA ASP A 43 -9.43 6.12 -16.03
C ASP A 43 -9.46 7.36 -15.13
N LYS A 44 -9.32 7.17 -13.80
CA LYS A 44 -9.26 8.26 -12.81
C LYS A 44 -8.21 7.97 -11.73
N VAL A 45 -7.50 9.02 -11.31
CA VAL A 45 -6.58 9.02 -10.15
C VAL A 45 -7.17 9.99 -9.12
N ILE A 46 -7.58 9.46 -7.97
CA ILE A 46 -8.31 10.21 -6.95
C ILE A 46 -7.54 10.14 -5.64
N VAL A 47 -7.30 11.30 -5.01
CA VAL A 47 -6.71 11.38 -3.67
C VAL A 47 -7.82 11.57 -2.64
N SER A 48 -7.90 10.64 -1.68
CA SER A 48 -8.83 10.74 -0.55
C SER A 48 -8.14 11.41 0.64
N THR A 49 -8.59 12.59 1.00
CA THR A 49 -7.99 13.39 2.08
C THR A 49 -9.01 14.25 2.84
N ASP A 50 -8.69 14.54 4.10
CA ASP A 50 -9.37 15.52 4.97
C ASP A 50 -8.65 16.87 5.01
N SER A 51 -7.46 16.97 4.43
CA SER A 51 -6.58 18.13 4.49
C SER A 51 -6.67 18.98 3.22
N LYS A 52 -7.08 20.26 3.36
CA LYS A 52 -7.06 21.22 2.26
C LYS A 52 -5.67 21.36 1.63
N LYS A 53 -4.60 21.33 2.45
CA LYS A 53 -3.22 21.41 1.97
C LYS A 53 -2.85 20.23 1.07
N ILE A 54 -3.18 18.99 1.49
CA ILE A 54 -2.94 17.79 0.69
C ILE A 54 -3.79 17.83 -0.59
N ALA A 55 -5.04 18.26 -0.49
CA ALA A 55 -5.95 18.38 -1.64
C ALA A 55 -5.39 19.33 -2.71
N ASN A 56 -4.90 20.50 -2.32
CA ASN A 56 -4.32 21.49 -3.25
C ASN A 56 -3.06 20.95 -3.94
N ILE A 57 -2.15 20.32 -3.18
CA ILE A 57 -0.94 19.67 -3.71
C ILE A 57 -1.30 18.52 -4.67
N ALA A 58 -2.26 17.68 -4.32
CA ALA A 58 -2.68 16.58 -5.18
C ALA A 58 -3.34 17.07 -6.48
N LYS A 59 -4.14 18.14 -6.43
CA LYS A 59 -4.71 18.80 -7.61
C LYS A 59 -3.63 19.37 -8.52
N SER A 60 -2.58 20.01 -7.98
CA SER A 60 -1.48 20.54 -8.80
C SER A 60 -0.71 19.43 -9.54
N TYR A 61 -0.82 18.18 -9.10
CA TYR A 61 -0.30 17.00 -9.77
C TYR A 61 -1.33 16.27 -10.65
N GLY A 62 -2.51 16.88 -10.88
CA GLY A 62 -3.54 16.39 -11.79
C GLY A 62 -4.52 15.38 -11.18
N ALA A 63 -4.44 15.06 -9.88
CA ALA A 63 -5.34 14.13 -9.24
C ALA A 63 -6.70 14.79 -8.92
N GLU A 64 -7.78 14.04 -9.08
CA GLU A 64 -9.10 14.40 -8.53
C GLU A 64 -9.10 14.24 -7.00
N ILE A 65 -9.98 14.96 -6.30
CA ILE A 65 -10.06 14.93 -4.85
C ILE A 65 -11.38 14.35 -4.38
N PHE A 66 -11.26 13.40 -3.45
CA PHE A 66 -12.37 12.90 -2.65
C PHE A 66 -12.19 13.36 -1.20
N ILE A 67 -13.06 14.25 -0.74
CA ILE A 67 -13.02 14.71 0.64
C ILE A 67 -13.46 13.57 1.55
N ARG A 68 -12.56 13.16 2.44
CA ARG A 68 -12.79 12.07 3.38
C ARG A 68 -13.72 12.52 4.50
N ALA A 69 -14.68 11.68 4.87
CA ALA A 69 -15.56 11.93 6.00
C ALA A 69 -14.74 12.01 7.32
N LYS A 70 -15.08 12.94 8.20
CA LYS A 70 -14.34 13.23 9.45
C LYS A 70 -14.14 11.99 10.32
N ASN A 71 -15.17 11.15 10.45
CA ASN A 71 -15.13 9.89 11.21
C ASN A 71 -14.21 8.80 10.60
N LEU A 72 -13.62 9.05 9.43
CA LEU A 72 -12.65 8.16 8.79
C LEU A 72 -11.23 8.75 8.78
N CYS A 73 -10.99 9.81 9.55
CA CYS A 73 -9.70 10.51 9.59
C CYS A 73 -8.90 10.20 10.86
N ASP A 74 -9.50 9.46 11.79
CA ASP A 74 -8.87 9.02 13.03
C ASP A 74 -7.89 7.85 12.83
N ASN A 75 -7.41 7.27 13.94
CA ASN A 75 -6.49 6.14 13.94
C ASN A 75 -7.19 4.77 13.94
N PHE A 76 -8.52 4.75 14.12
CA PHE A 76 -9.32 3.52 14.23
C PHE A 76 -9.93 3.14 12.87
N ALA A 77 -10.11 4.10 11.97
CA ALA A 77 -10.61 3.85 10.63
C ALA A 77 -9.65 2.94 9.86
N THR A 78 -10.16 1.80 9.43
CA THR A 78 -9.41 0.84 8.60
C THR A 78 -9.43 1.25 7.13
N ASP A 79 -8.50 0.72 6.34
CA ASP A 79 -8.50 0.92 4.88
C ASP A 79 -9.82 0.45 4.25
N LEU A 80 -10.40 -0.64 4.74
CA LEU A 80 -11.70 -1.11 4.27
C LEU A 80 -12.83 -0.13 4.54
N ASP A 81 -12.80 0.59 5.66
CA ASP A 81 -13.79 1.63 5.95
C ASP A 81 -13.67 2.80 4.96
N VAL A 82 -12.45 3.21 4.65
CA VAL A 82 -12.17 4.26 3.65
C VAL A 82 -12.62 3.82 2.26
N ILE A 83 -12.28 2.60 1.85
CA ILE A 83 -12.68 2.03 0.56
C ILE A 83 -14.19 1.93 0.47
N LYS A 84 -14.87 1.40 1.50
CA LYS A 84 -16.32 1.27 1.56
C LYS A 84 -17.02 2.63 1.41
N ASN A 85 -16.55 3.64 2.14
CA ASN A 85 -17.09 5.00 2.04
C ASN A 85 -16.94 5.54 0.62
N PHE A 86 -15.76 5.40 0.02
CA PHE A 86 -15.49 5.82 -1.34
C PHE A 86 -16.39 5.09 -2.36
N VAL A 87 -16.44 3.78 -2.31
CA VAL A 87 -17.24 2.96 -3.23
C VAL A 87 -18.72 3.30 -3.11
N ASN A 88 -19.26 3.43 -1.90
CA ASN A 88 -20.66 3.78 -1.68
C ASN A 88 -21.01 5.18 -2.21
N HIS A 89 -20.10 6.14 -2.10
CA HIS A 89 -20.30 7.49 -2.64
C HIS A 89 -20.38 7.50 -4.17
N TYR A 90 -19.49 6.74 -4.83
CA TYR A 90 -19.42 6.73 -6.29
C TYR A 90 -20.34 5.72 -6.97
N LYS A 91 -20.76 4.63 -6.30
CA LYS A 91 -21.58 3.56 -6.85
C LYS A 91 -22.89 4.07 -7.50
N LYS A 92 -23.45 5.16 -6.99
CA LYS A 92 -24.66 5.78 -7.54
C LYS A 92 -24.42 6.65 -8.77
N LYS A 93 -23.15 7.00 -9.06
CA LYS A 93 -22.77 7.98 -10.09
C LYS A 93 -22.05 7.35 -11.26
N ILE A 94 -21.23 6.34 -11.00
CA ILE A 94 -20.37 5.69 -11.99
C ILE A 94 -20.26 4.18 -11.74
N HIS A 95 -20.18 3.42 -12.83
CA HIS A 95 -19.85 1.99 -12.73
C HIS A 95 -18.33 1.81 -12.59
N MET A 96 -17.90 1.19 -11.50
CA MET A 96 -16.50 0.89 -11.20
C MET A 96 -16.24 -0.60 -11.32
N ASP A 97 -15.37 -0.99 -12.24
CA ASP A 97 -14.96 -2.39 -12.43
C ASP A 97 -13.82 -2.77 -11.48
N TYR A 98 -12.85 -1.86 -11.35
CA TYR A 98 -11.63 -2.08 -10.59
C TYR A 98 -11.28 -0.89 -9.72
N LEU A 99 -10.81 -1.19 -8.52
CA LEU A 99 -10.24 -0.21 -7.60
C LEU A 99 -8.81 -0.62 -7.23
N CYS A 100 -7.85 0.26 -7.46
CA CYS A 100 -6.51 0.16 -6.90
C CYS A 100 -6.39 1.14 -5.73
N TYR A 101 -6.21 0.63 -4.53
CA TYR A 101 -5.92 1.41 -3.33
C TYR A 101 -4.39 1.52 -3.22
N LEU A 102 -3.84 2.65 -3.65
CA LEU A 102 -2.39 2.88 -3.75
C LEU A 102 -1.93 3.83 -2.65
N TYR A 103 -1.08 3.37 -1.75
CA TYR A 103 -0.59 4.22 -0.67
C TYR A 103 0.29 5.37 -1.17
N PRO A 104 0.23 6.55 -0.51
CA PRO A 104 0.91 7.75 -0.98
C PRO A 104 2.44 7.69 -0.84
N LEU A 105 2.95 6.87 0.10
CA LEU A 105 4.38 6.79 0.43
C LEU A 105 5.03 5.58 -0.25
N ASN A 106 5.05 5.58 -1.57
CA ASN A 106 5.57 4.46 -2.37
C ASN A 106 6.55 4.88 -3.48
N PRO A 107 7.65 5.59 -3.18
CA PRO A 107 8.57 6.03 -4.22
C PRO A 107 9.29 4.85 -4.90
N LEU A 108 9.45 3.72 -4.19
CA LEU A 108 10.17 2.53 -4.68
C LEU A 108 9.31 1.61 -5.55
N LEU A 109 8.00 1.60 -5.41
CA LEU A 109 7.09 0.75 -6.20
C LEU A 109 7.26 1.03 -7.70
N THR A 110 7.24 -0.01 -8.54
CA THR A 110 7.39 0.13 -9.99
C THR A 110 6.06 0.12 -10.72
N ILE A 111 6.03 0.69 -11.92
CA ILE A 111 4.88 0.58 -12.82
C ILE A 111 4.69 -0.87 -13.27
N SER A 112 5.77 -1.62 -13.43
CA SER A 112 5.72 -3.05 -13.75
C SER A 112 4.94 -3.84 -12.71
N THR A 113 5.17 -3.55 -11.42
CA THR A 113 4.43 -4.19 -10.32
C THR A 113 2.94 -3.86 -10.37
N LEU A 114 2.56 -2.58 -10.65
CA LEU A 114 1.15 -2.21 -10.81
C LEU A 114 0.49 -2.98 -11.97
N ARG A 115 1.19 -3.10 -13.11
CA ARG A 115 0.72 -3.86 -14.28
C ARG A 115 0.60 -5.35 -13.98
N LYS A 116 1.57 -5.93 -13.28
CA LYS A 116 1.55 -7.34 -12.85
C LYS A 116 0.35 -7.63 -11.95
N CYS A 117 0.05 -6.74 -10.99
CA CYS A 117 -1.14 -6.86 -10.15
C CYS A 117 -2.43 -6.86 -10.97
N LYS A 118 -2.58 -5.91 -11.91
CA LYS A 118 -3.77 -5.82 -12.77
C LYS A 118 -3.93 -7.07 -13.64
N MET A 119 -2.85 -7.51 -14.28
CA MET A 119 -2.84 -8.72 -15.11
C MET A 119 -3.27 -9.97 -14.32
N LEU A 120 -2.76 -10.15 -13.11
CA LEU A 120 -3.13 -11.28 -12.25
C LEU A 120 -4.59 -11.19 -11.81
N LEU A 121 -5.12 -9.99 -11.60
CA LEU A 121 -6.53 -9.79 -11.24
C LEU A 121 -7.47 -10.13 -12.40
N ASP A 122 -7.08 -9.78 -13.64
CA ASP A 122 -7.86 -10.07 -14.84
C ASP A 122 -7.91 -11.58 -15.13
N LYS A 123 -6.76 -12.23 -15.13
CA LYS A 123 -6.64 -13.68 -15.42
C LYS A 123 -7.13 -14.54 -14.27
N GLY A 124 -7.21 -14.01 -13.05
CA GLY A 124 -7.51 -14.78 -11.86
C GLY A 124 -8.99 -14.83 -11.50
N LYS A 125 -9.43 -15.96 -10.93
CA LYS A 125 -10.73 -16.08 -10.25
C LYS A 125 -10.67 -15.51 -8.83
N CYS A 126 -9.92 -14.40 -8.59
CA CYS A 126 -9.74 -13.78 -7.29
C CYS A 126 -10.50 -12.44 -7.21
N HIS A 127 -10.78 -12.04 -5.97
CA HIS A 127 -11.45 -10.77 -5.67
C HIS A 127 -10.44 -9.64 -5.47
N LYS A 128 -9.25 -10.00 -4.97
CA LYS A 128 -8.23 -9.06 -4.50
C LYS A 128 -6.83 -9.53 -4.87
N ILE A 129 -5.97 -8.57 -5.22
CA ILE A 129 -4.51 -8.75 -5.26
C ILE A 129 -3.90 -7.89 -4.18
N ILE A 130 -2.96 -8.45 -3.42
CA ILE A 130 -2.13 -7.71 -2.47
C ILE A 130 -0.67 -7.75 -2.93
N VAL A 131 0.09 -6.80 -2.45
CA VAL A 131 1.54 -6.75 -2.68
C VAL A 131 2.25 -7.10 -1.38
N VAL A 132 3.08 -8.12 -1.42
CA VAL A 132 3.75 -8.68 -0.25
C VAL A 132 5.27 -8.67 -0.42
N SER A 133 5.99 -8.73 0.69
CA SER A 133 7.43 -8.95 0.74
C SER A 133 7.71 -10.22 1.52
N LYS A 134 8.65 -11.03 1.04
CA LYS A 134 9.14 -12.19 1.78
C LYS A 134 9.88 -11.74 3.04
N TYR A 135 9.72 -12.45 4.14
CA TYR A 135 10.58 -12.26 5.30
C TYR A 135 11.98 -12.82 5.01
N ASN A 136 13.01 -12.05 5.34
CA ASN A 136 14.40 -12.48 5.13
C ASN A 136 14.84 -13.58 6.11
N SER A 137 14.14 -13.68 7.25
CA SER A 137 14.37 -14.70 8.28
C SER A 137 13.10 -15.50 8.47
N SER A 138 13.23 -16.79 8.79
CA SER A 138 12.08 -17.62 9.10
C SER A 138 11.37 -17.16 10.37
N ILE A 139 10.07 -16.87 10.27
CA ILE A 139 9.22 -16.53 11.41
C ILE A 139 9.12 -17.71 12.39
N GLU A 140 9.23 -18.93 11.90
CA GLU A 140 9.15 -20.14 12.71
C GLU A 140 10.28 -20.24 13.72
N ARG A 141 11.42 -19.56 13.47
CA ARG A 141 12.57 -19.42 14.39
C ARG A 141 12.57 -18.10 15.17
N ALA A 142 11.46 -17.41 15.22
CA ALA A 142 11.34 -16.19 16.01
C ALA A 142 11.46 -16.49 17.51
N PHE A 143 11.98 -15.51 18.24
CA PHE A 143 12.09 -15.56 19.68
C PHE A 143 11.10 -14.62 20.34
N VAL A 144 10.72 -14.93 21.57
CA VAL A 144 9.96 -14.07 22.46
C VAL A 144 10.72 -13.84 23.74
N PHE A 145 10.63 -12.63 24.30
CA PHE A 145 11.15 -12.38 25.65
C PHE A 145 10.16 -12.88 26.70
N LYS A 146 10.63 -13.67 27.65
CA LYS A 146 9.92 -14.11 28.82
C LYS A 146 10.74 -13.69 30.04
N ASN A 147 10.28 -12.63 30.69
CA ASN A 147 11.05 -11.90 31.71
C ASN A 147 12.38 -11.39 31.11
N LYS A 148 13.53 -11.82 31.65
CA LYS A 148 14.88 -11.46 31.18
C LYS A 148 15.48 -12.46 30.19
N TYR A 149 14.79 -13.56 29.92
CA TYR A 149 15.27 -14.66 29.07
C TYR A 149 14.61 -14.60 27.70
N ILE A 150 15.24 -15.24 26.74
CA ILE A 150 14.74 -15.39 25.38
C ILE A 150 14.40 -16.85 25.12
N GLU A 151 13.21 -17.11 24.57
CA GLU A 151 12.74 -18.45 24.25
C GLU A 151 12.26 -18.51 22.79
N PHE A 152 12.41 -19.64 22.13
CA PHE A 152 11.78 -19.84 20.82
C PHE A 152 10.26 -19.71 20.93
N TRP A 153 9.67 -18.89 20.08
CA TRP A 153 8.22 -18.78 19.97
C TRP A 153 7.56 -20.15 19.66
N LYS A 154 8.27 -20.97 18.86
CA LYS A 154 7.87 -22.34 18.53
C LYS A 154 9.03 -23.30 18.71
N LYS A 155 9.13 -23.92 19.86
CA LYS A 155 10.21 -24.87 20.23
C LYS A 155 10.44 -25.99 19.19
N GLN A 156 9.39 -26.46 18.54
CA GLN A 156 9.45 -27.53 17.53
C GLN A 156 10.33 -27.22 16.30
N PHE A 157 10.71 -25.95 16.10
CA PHE A 157 11.57 -25.54 15.00
C PHE A 157 13.01 -25.23 15.42
N GLU A 158 13.34 -25.37 16.68
CA GLU A 158 14.67 -25.07 17.25
C GLU A 158 15.79 -25.82 16.52
N GLN A 159 15.60 -27.11 16.24
CA GLN A 159 16.58 -27.98 15.60
C GLN A 159 16.45 -28.02 14.06
N LYS A 160 15.48 -27.31 13.47
CA LYS A 160 15.31 -27.32 12.01
C LYS A 160 16.25 -26.33 11.32
N ARG A 161 16.82 -26.74 10.18
CA ARG A 161 17.62 -25.85 9.33
C ARG A 161 16.74 -24.80 8.67
N SER A 162 17.27 -23.60 8.42
CA SER A 162 16.49 -22.49 7.83
C SER A 162 15.91 -22.80 6.46
N GLN A 163 16.61 -23.59 5.65
CA GLN A 163 16.16 -24.00 4.31
C GLN A 163 15.01 -25.01 4.32
N ASP A 164 14.75 -25.68 5.42
CA ASP A 164 13.68 -26.67 5.56
C ASP A 164 12.38 -26.05 6.09
N LEU A 165 12.42 -24.73 6.39
CA LEU A 165 11.29 -23.98 6.93
C LEU A 165 10.50 -23.29 5.83
N LYS A 166 9.21 -23.03 6.10
CA LYS A 166 8.32 -22.39 5.14
C LYS A 166 8.70 -20.93 4.90
N ASP A 167 8.48 -20.48 3.67
CA ASP A 167 8.52 -19.08 3.34
C ASP A 167 7.31 -18.34 3.89
N PHE A 168 7.55 -17.25 4.60
CA PHE A 168 6.51 -16.34 5.09
C PHE A 168 6.59 -15.00 4.40
N TYR A 169 5.43 -14.35 4.26
CA TYR A 169 5.29 -13.08 3.58
C TYR A 169 4.56 -12.10 4.48
N ARG A 170 4.94 -10.83 4.40
CA ARG A 170 4.26 -9.73 5.07
C ARG A 170 3.55 -8.84 4.08
N ASP A 171 2.43 -8.29 4.49
CA ASP A 171 1.77 -7.20 3.77
C ASP A 171 2.68 -5.97 3.79
N THR A 172 2.84 -5.36 2.63
CA THR A 172 3.71 -4.18 2.49
C THR A 172 2.95 -2.87 2.63
N GLY A 173 1.62 -2.88 2.62
CA GLY A 173 0.84 -1.64 2.57
C GLY A 173 1.22 -0.75 1.39
N THR A 174 1.59 -1.32 0.24
CA THR A 174 1.94 -0.53 -0.96
C THR A 174 0.76 -0.31 -1.86
N CYS A 175 0.08 -1.38 -2.29
CA CYS A 175 -1.18 -1.28 -3.00
C CYS A 175 -2.03 -2.54 -2.89
N TYR A 176 -3.35 -2.34 -2.98
CA TYR A 176 -4.35 -3.39 -3.05
C TYR A 176 -5.24 -3.18 -4.26
N TRP A 177 -5.38 -4.21 -5.08
CA TRP A 177 -6.29 -4.18 -6.21
C TRP A 177 -7.54 -4.98 -5.93
N TYR A 178 -8.70 -4.45 -6.29
CA TYR A 178 -10.00 -5.08 -6.12
C TYR A 178 -10.73 -5.17 -7.45
N ASN A 179 -11.32 -6.34 -7.74
CA ASN A 179 -12.28 -6.52 -8.83
C ASN A 179 -13.69 -6.31 -8.25
N LEU A 180 -14.26 -5.14 -8.47
CA LEU A 180 -15.54 -4.74 -7.87
C LEU A 180 -16.73 -5.50 -8.46
N ASN A 181 -16.62 -6.01 -9.68
CA ASN A 181 -17.66 -6.85 -10.30
C ASN A 181 -17.82 -8.19 -9.57
N LYS A 182 -16.79 -8.63 -8.84
CA LYS A 182 -16.80 -9.87 -8.04
C LYS A 182 -17.07 -9.62 -6.54
N ILE A 183 -17.26 -8.37 -6.15
CA ILE A 183 -17.47 -7.95 -4.76
C ILE A 183 -18.84 -7.24 -4.66
N PRO A 184 -19.93 -7.97 -4.42
CA PRO A 184 -21.28 -7.36 -4.44
C PRO A 184 -21.47 -6.32 -3.33
N LYS A 185 -20.81 -6.53 -2.18
CA LYS A 185 -20.85 -5.59 -1.04
C LYS A 185 -19.58 -5.70 -0.22
N PHE A 186 -18.90 -4.57 0.04
CA PHE A 186 -17.79 -4.54 0.99
C PHE A 186 -18.29 -4.77 2.42
N ASN A 187 -17.85 -5.87 3.04
CA ASN A 187 -18.15 -6.23 4.42
C ASN A 187 -16.83 -6.60 5.15
N LYS A 188 -16.69 -6.19 6.43
CA LYS A 188 -15.53 -6.53 7.26
C LYS A 188 -15.35 -8.05 7.46
N LYS A 189 -16.44 -8.81 7.41
CA LYS A 189 -16.43 -10.29 7.52
C LYS A 189 -16.18 -11.01 6.19
N MET A 190 -15.97 -10.28 5.09
CA MET A 190 -15.80 -10.88 3.77
C MET A 190 -14.45 -11.57 3.63
N ASN A 191 -14.46 -12.85 3.35
CA ASN A 191 -13.27 -13.60 2.99
C ASN A 191 -12.96 -13.39 1.51
N PHE A 192 -12.02 -12.50 1.20
CA PHE A 192 -11.59 -12.24 -0.17
C PHE A 192 -10.73 -13.38 -0.70
N LYS A 193 -11.11 -13.99 -1.82
CA LYS A 193 -10.16 -14.82 -2.59
C LYS A 193 -9.02 -13.93 -3.06
N THR A 194 -7.90 -13.98 -2.35
CA THR A 194 -6.77 -13.07 -2.51
C THR A 194 -5.58 -13.80 -3.14
N LYS A 195 -4.96 -13.19 -4.16
CA LYS A 195 -3.63 -13.57 -4.67
C LYS A 195 -2.63 -12.48 -4.33
N ALA A 196 -1.34 -12.81 -4.39
CA ALA A 196 -0.27 -11.88 -4.05
C ALA A 196 0.72 -11.68 -5.18
N VAL A 197 1.30 -10.48 -5.24
CA VAL A 197 2.52 -10.17 -5.99
C VAL A 197 3.64 -9.97 -4.99
N VAL A 198 4.69 -10.76 -5.11
CA VAL A 198 5.89 -10.62 -4.26
C VAL A 198 6.77 -9.53 -4.86
N LEU A 199 7.16 -8.56 -4.01
CA LEU A 199 8.09 -7.50 -4.39
C LEU A 199 9.54 -7.99 -4.40
N ASN A 200 10.31 -7.39 -5.29
CA ASN A 200 11.77 -7.47 -5.23
C ASN A 200 12.32 -6.64 -4.05
N THR A 201 13.53 -6.97 -3.61
CA THR A 201 14.16 -6.42 -2.39
C THR A 201 14.16 -4.88 -2.31
N PHE A 202 14.30 -4.17 -3.44
CA PHE A 202 14.37 -2.71 -3.48
C PHE A 202 13.07 -2.02 -3.93
N GLU A 203 11.94 -2.71 -3.90
CA GLU A 203 10.64 -2.12 -4.29
C GLU A 203 9.79 -1.66 -3.11
N TYR A 204 10.24 -1.99 -1.89
CA TYR A 204 9.52 -1.66 -0.66
C TYR A 204 10.47 -1.31 0.48
N PHE A 205 10.10 -0.32 1.27
CA PHE A 205 10.72 0.00 2.55
C PHE A 205 9.66 0.63 3.46
N ASP A 206 9.50 0.08 4.67
CA ASP A 206 8.54 0.63 5.64
C ASP A 206 9.13 1.86 6.34
N VAL A 207 8.31 2.91 6.44
CA VAL A 207 8.73 4.20 6.99
C VAL A 207 7.82 4.59 8.15
N ASN A 208 8.35 4.46 9.35
CA ASN A 208 7.66 4.79 10.59
C ASN A 208 8.26 5.99 11.32
N THR A 209 9.56 6.21 11.18
CA THR A 209 10.34 7.25 11.86
C THR A 209 11.10 8.15 10.87
N LEU A 210 11.67 9.26 11.35
CA LEU A 210 12.57 10.09 10.54
C LEU A 210 13.87 9.37 10.17
N LYS A 211 14.32 8.40 10.98
CA LYS A 211 15.46 7.54 10.64
C LYS A 211 15.13 6.69 9.40
N ASP A 212 13.94 6.07 9.38
CA ASP A 212 13.47 5.30 8.22
C ASP A 212 13.33 6.17 6.97
N TRP A 213 12.88 7.42 7.14
CA TRP A 213 12.80 8.37 6.03
C TRP A 213 14.16 8.63 5.37
N ASN A 214 15.20 8.78 6.18
CA ASN A 214 16.56 8.97 5.68
C ASN A 214 17.11 7.70 5.01
N VAL A 215 16.80 6.53 5.53
CA VAL A 215 17.14 5.25 4.89
C VAL A 215 16.41 5.12 3.55
N LEU A 216 15.11 5.42 3.49
CA LEU A 216 14.35 5.42 2.23
C LEU A 216 14.99 6.32 1.18
N LYS A 217 15.47 7.52 1.55
CA LYS A 217 16.19 8.41 0.62
C LYS A 217 17.45 7.76 0.06
N LYS A 218 18.25 7.08 0.88
CA LYS A 218 19.46 6.38 0.45
C LYS A 218 19.11 5.25 -0.54
N ILE A 219 18.11 4.42 -0.21
CA ILE A 219 17.64 3.33 -1.09
C ILE A 219 17.14 3.89 -2.43
N TYR A 220 16.36 4.98 -2.41
CA TYR A 220 15.85 5.60 -3.61
C TYR A 220 16.97 6.16 -4.49
N LYS A 221 17.96 6.84 -3.90
CA LYS A 221 19.16 7.35 -4.60
C LYS A 221 19.93 6.20 -5.26
N TYR A 222 20.17 5.11 -4.53
CA TYR A 222 20.82 3.91 -5.06
C TYR A 222 20.03 3.31 -6.24
N LYS A 223 18.70 3.20 -6.11
CA LYS A 223 17.83 2.71 -7.19
C LYS A 223 17.88 3.60 -8.46
N LEU A 224 18.06 4.89 -8.30
CA LEU A 224 18.26 5.80 -9.45
C LEU A 224 19.61 5.60 -10.10
N TYR A 225 20.65 5.34 -9.31
CA TYR A 225 21.98 5.02 -9.80
C TYR A 225 22.02 3.75 -10.65
N LEU A 226 21.34 2.68 -10.21
CA LEU A 226 21.25 1.40 -10.93
C LEU A 226 20.47 1.48 -12.27
N LYS A 227 19.80 2.60 -12.56
CA LYS A 227 19.03 2.80 -13.79
C LYS A 227 19.77 3.65 -14.85
N LYS A 228 20.92 4.20 -14.49
CA LYS A 228 21.84 4.87 -15.39
C LYS A 228 22.77 3.86 -16.04
#